data_00574107bae793b573956d1e8e4acf61
#
_entry.id   00574107bae793b573956d1e8e4acf61
#
_cell.length_a   1.000
_cell.length_b   1.000
_cell.length_c   1.000
_cell.angle_alpha   90.00
_cell.angle_beta   90.00
_cell.angle_gamma   90.00
#
_symmetry.space_group_name_H-M   'P 1'
#
loop_
_entity.id
_entity.type
_entity.pdbx_description
1 polymer ?
#
loop_
_entity_poly.entity_id
_entity_poly.type
_entity_poly.pdbx_seq_one_letter_code
_entity_poly.pdbx_strand_id
1 'polypeptide(L)'
;ATAAEDERELDKMEMSLERFRVFTRGYVRACPGLTQKELELLPLGAKIITLELAVRFLTDYLDGDRYFRVAYPEHNLVRARAQMKLVADMEAHWDEMQAIVAEEAAKRN
;
A
#
# COMPACT_ATOMS: atom_id res chain seq x y z
N ALA A 1 5.56 0.54 -3.03
CA ALA A 1 5.38 -0.23 -4.27
C ALA A 1 6.44 0.13 -5.28
N THR A 2 6.80 -0.81 -6.15
CA THR A 2 7.87 -0.63 -7.15
C THR A 2 7.33 -0.45 -8.56
N ALA A 3 6.02 -0.59 -8.76
CA ALA A 3 5.38 -0.49 -10.07
C ALA A 3 4.19 0.46 -10.02
N ALA A 4 3.70 0.87 -11.19
CA ALA A 4 2.54 1.72 -11.29
C ALA A 4 1.28 0.99 -10.82
N GLU A 5 0.26 1.74 -10.40
CA GLU A 5 -0.99 1.17 -9.88
C GLU A 5 -1.78 0.36 -10.92
N ASP A 6 -1.50 0.55 -12.20
CA ASP A 6 -2.18 -0.14 -13.30
C ASP A 6 -1.29 -1.13 -14.05
N GLU A 7 -0.28 -1.68 -13.36
CA GLU A 7 0.60 -2.67 -13.96
C GLU A 7 -0.18 -3.94 -14.33
N ARG A 8 -0.03 -4.40 -15.58
CA ARG A 8 -0.70 -5.60 -16.08
C ARG A 8 0.01 -6.89 -15.72
N GLU A 9 1.34 -6.84 -15.64
CA GLU A 9 2.15 -7.98 -15.26
C GLU A 9 2.27 -8.02 -13.76
N LEU A 10 1.41 -8.81 -13.11
CA LEU A 10 1.33 -8.87 -11.65
C LEU A 10 2.64 -9.27 -10.98
N ASP A 11 3.51 -9.99 -11.69
CA ASP A 11 4.82 -10.34 -11.16
C ASP A 11 5.70 -9.13 -10.88
N LYS A 12 5.41 -7.99 -11.53
CA LYS A 12 6.14 -6.74 -11.31
C LYS A 12 5.55 -5.93 -10.15
N MET A 13 4.35 -6.29 -9.70
CA MET A 13 3.70 -5.63 -8.58
C MET A 13 4.16 -6.27 -7.29
N GLU A 14 5.20 -5.72 -6.71
CA GLU A 14 5.68 -6.18 -5.42
C GLU A 14 5.92 -5.00 -4.49
N MET A 15 5.83 -5.28 -3.21
CA MET A 15 6.07 -4.29 -2.19
C MET A 15 7.57 -4.10 -2.00
N SER A 16 8.03 -2.84 -2.05
CA SER A 16 9.40 -2.52 -1.72
C SER A 16 9.51 -2.26 -0.22
N LEU A 17 10.17 -3.15 0.50
CA LEU A 17 10.42 -2.96 1.92
C LEU A 17 11.32 -1.76 2.19
N GLU A 18 12.25 -1.46 1.29
CA GLU A 18 13.10 -0.28 1.41
C GLU A 18 12.28 1.01 1.31
N ARG A 19 11.38 1.10 0.34
CA ARG A 19 10.48 2.26 0.21
C ARG A 19 9.56 2.41 1.40
N PHE A 20 9.07 1.30 1.91
CA PHE A 20 8.26 1.30 3.13
C PHE A 20 9.07 1.84 4.32
N ARG A 21 10.34 1.45 4.44
CA ARG A 21 11.23 1.97 5.48
C ARG A 21 11.43 3.48 5.36
N VAL A 22 11.68 3.97 4.16
CA VAL A 22 11.86 5.42 3.92
C VAL A 22 10.59 6.18 4.27
N PHE A 23 9.43 5.68 3.84
CA PHE A 23 8.14 6.27 4.18
C PHE A 23 7.90 6.31 5.68
N THR A 24 8.15 5.18 6.35
CA THR A 24 7.98 5.07 7.81
C THR A 24 8.88 6.05 8.54
N ARG A 25 10.14 6.15 8.13
CA ARG A 25 11.09 7.10 8.72
C ARG A 25 10.60 8.53 8.61
N GLY A 26 10.17 8.93 7.42
CA GLY A 26 9.64 10.27 7.19
C GLY A 26 8.40 10.55 8.01
N TYR A 27 7.49 9.59 8.08
CA TYR A 27 6.25 9.72 8.82
C TYR A 27 6.50 9.85 10.33
N VAL A 28 7.36 9.01 10.88
CA VAL A 28 7.72 9.03 12.30
C VAL A 28 8.37 10.36 12.68
N ARG A 29 9.24 10.88 11.82
CA ARG A 29 9.90 12.17 12.05
C ARG A 29 8.94 13.35 11.97
N ALA A 30 8.00 13.29 11.02
CA ALA A 30 7.01 14.37 10.84
C ALA A 30 5.95 14.37 11.94
N CYS A 31 5.72 13.25 12.60
CA CYS A 31 4.66 13.08 13.60
C CYS A 31 5.27 12.58 14.92
N PRO A 32 6.03 13.42 15.65
CA PRO A 32 6.72 12.98 16.88
C PRO A 32 5.77 12.60 18.02
N GLY A 33 4.51 13.01 17.94
CA GLY A 33 3.51 12.68 18.96
C GLY A 33 2.83 11.33 18.81
N LEU A 34 3.25 10.49 17.82
CA LEU A 34 2.65 9.18 17.64
C LEU A 34 2.86 8.29 18.86
N THR A 35 1.77 7.66 19.32
CA THR A 35 1.83 6.70 20.40
C THR A 35 2.41 5.37 19.89
N GLN A 36 2.83 4.53 20.83
CA GLN A 36 3.32 3.19 20.50
C GLN A 36 2.24 2.39 19.76
N LYS A 37 0.98 2.51 20.18
CA LYS A 37 -0.14 1.83 19.53
C LYS A 37 -0.32 2.28 18.10
N GLU A 38 -0.23 3.58 17.85
CA GLU A 38 -0.34 4.12 16.49
C GLU A 38 0.80 3.63 15.59
N LEU A 39 2.02 3.56 16.13
CA LEU A 39 3.17 3.03 15.40
C LEU A 39 2.98 1.56 15.03
N GLU A 40 2.50 0.74 15.97
CA GLU A 40 2.23 -0.68 15.74
C GLU A 40 1.19 -0.90 14.64
N LEU A 41 0.27 0.06 14.44
CA LEU A 41 -0.78 -0.02 13.45
C LEU A 41 -0.40 0.49 12.07
N LEU A 42 0.80 1.06 11.88
CA LEU A 42 1.21 1.57 10.57
C LEU A 42 1.17 0.54 9.44
N PRO A 43 1.67 -0.70 9.64
CA PRO A 43 1.56 -1.70 8.57
C PRO A 43 0.10 -2.03 8.21
N LEU A 44 -0.77 -2.10 9.21
CA LEU A 44 -2.19 -2.35 8.98
C LEU A 44 -2.82 -1.19 8.22
N GLY A 45 -2.47 0.05 8.56
CA GLY A 45 -2.95 1.23 7.85
C GLY A 45 -2.57 1.19 6.38
N ALA A 46 -1.33 0.85 6.05
CA ALA A 46 -0.87 0.72 4.67
C ALA A 46 -1.67 -0.35 3.93
N LYS A 47 -1.91 -1.49 4.55
CA LYS A 47 -2.69 -2.58 3.97
C LYS A 47 -4.13 -2.15 3.71
N ILE A 48 -4.76 -1.50 4.67
CA ILE A 48 -6.16 -1.05 4.56
C ILE A 48 -6.32 -0.04 3.42
N ILE A 49 -5.41 0.94 3.31
CA ILE A 49 -5.46 1.94 2.24
C ILE A 49 -5.32 1.28 0.88
N THR A 50 -4.41 0.33 0.74
CA THR A 50 -4.20 -0.40 -0.51
C THR A 50 -5.43 -1.24 -0.87
N LEU A 51 -6.01 -1.91 0.11
CA LEU A 51 -7.22 -2.71 -0.09
C LEU A 51 -8.41 -1.82 -0.46
N GLU A 52 -8.56 -0.68 0.20
CA GLU A 52 -9.62 0.28 -0.11
C GLU A 52 -9.51 0.76 -1.55
N LEU A 53 -8.30 1.07 -2.01
CA LEU A 53 -8.08 1.49 -3.39
C LEU A 53 -8.44 0.38 -4.38
N ALA A 54 -8.09 -0.86 -4.07
CA ALA A 54 -8.49 -2.01 -4.90
C ALA A 54 -10.01 -2.12 -5.02
N VAL A 55 -10.72 -1.97 -3.91
CA VAL A 55 -12.18 -2.03 -3.89
C VAL A 55 -12.79 -0.88 -4.69
N ARG A 56 -12.24 0.32 -4.60
CA ARG A 56 -12.71 1.48 -5.36
C ARG A 56 -12.56 1.27 -6.86
N PHE A 57 -11.42 0.77 -7.30
CA PHE A 57 -11.20 0.50 -8.73
C PHE A 57 -12.15 -0.59 -9.24
N LEU A 58 -12.33 -1.66 -8.47
CA LEU A 58 -13.23 -2.73 -8.85
C LEU A 58 -14.68 -2.26 -8.90
N THR A 59 -15.11 -1.49 -7.90
CA THR A 59 -16.46 -0.93 -7.84
C THR A 59 -16.73 -0.03 -9.05
N ASP A 60 -15.78 0.84 -9.39
CA ASP A 60 -15.93 1.73 -10.54
C ASP A 60 -16.00 0.94 -11.85
N TYR A 61 -15.20 -0.11 -11.98
CA TYR A 61 -15.26 -0.99 -13.14
C TYR A 61 -16.64 -1.62 -13.30
N LEU A 62 -17.20 -2.15 -12.22
CA LEU A 62 -18.54 -2.77 -12.24
C LEU A 62 -19.64 -1.75 -12.49
N ASP A 63 -19.45 -0.49 -12.13
CA ASP A 63 -20.40 0.59 -12.31
C ASP A 63 -20.23 1.34 -13.64
N GLY A 64 -19.38 0.87 -14.53
CA GLY A 64 -19.20 1.43 -15.86
C GLY A 64 -18.13 2.51 -15.99
N ASP A 65 -17.11 2.50 -15.13
CA ASP A 65 -15.95 3.39 -15.20
C ASP A 65 -16.32 4.88 -15.12
N ARG A 66 -17.20 5.22 -14.17
CA ARG A 66 -17.75 6.58 -14.06
C ARG A 66 -16.89 7.54 -13.24
N TYR A 67 -16.14 7.03 -12.27
CA TYR A 67 -15.43 7.88 -11.31
C TYR A 67 -13.97 8.12 -11.73
N PHE A 68 -13.24 7.07 -12.04
CA PHE A 68 -11.83 7.19 -12.43
C PHE A 68 -11.70 7.29 -13.95
N ARG A 69 -10.77 8.13 -14.40
CA ARG A 69 -10.45 8.21 -15.83
C ARG A 69 -9.76 6.93 -16.25
N VAL A 70 -10.24 6.33 -17.34
CA VAL A 70 -9.67 5.11 -17.89
C VAL A 70 -9.16 5.35 -19.33
N ALA A 71 -8.06 4.67 -19.68
CA ALA A 71 -7.47 4.74 -21.01
C ALA A 71 -7.97 3.62 -21.93
N TYR A 72 -8.55 2.57 -21.36
CA TYR A 72 -9.06 1.41 -22.08
C TYR A 72 -10.13 0.70 -21.23
N PRO A 73 -10.98 -0.19 -21.83
CA PRO A 73 -12.15 -0.72 -21.12
C PRO A 73 -11.89 -1.49 -19.84
N GLU A 74 -10.73 -2.14 -19.69
CA GLU A 74 -10.42 -2.93 -18.50
C GLU A 74 -9.43 -2.26 -17.55
N HIS A 75 -9.17 -0.96 -17.74
CA HIS A 75 -8.15 -0.24 -16.98
C HIS A 75 -8.37 -0.33 -15.47
N ASN A 76 -9.58 -0.10 -15.01
CA ASN A 76 -9.90 -0.17 -13.59
C ASN A 76 -9.79 -1.58 -13.03
N LEU A 77 -10.09 -2.60 -13.84
CA LEU A 77 -9.90 -3.98 -13.42
C LEU A 77 -8.41 -4.31 -13.25
N VAL A 78 -7.57 -3.85 -14.18
CA VAL A 78 -6.12 -4.01 -14.09
C VAL A 78 -5.59 -3.33 -12.83
N ARG A 79 -6.06 -2.09 -12.54
CA ARG A 79 -5.69 -1.37 -11.33
C ARG A 79 -6.07 -2.13 -10.07
N ALA A 80 -7.31 -2.67 -10.02
CA ALA A 80 -7.78 -3.43 -8.88
C ALA A 80 -6.90 -4.66 -8.62
N ARG A 81 -6.58 -5.41 -9.67
CA ARG A 81 -5.72 -6.60 -9.58
C ARG A 81 -4.32 -6.24 -9.09
N ALA A 82 -3.76 -5.14 -9.57
CA ALA A 82 -2.44 -4.67 -9.15
C ALA A 82 -2.42 -4.35 -7.66
N GLN A 83 -3.44 -3.65 -7.16
CA GLN A 83 -3.55 -3.32 -5.74
C GLN A 83 -3.74 -4.57 -4.87
N MET A 84 -4.52 -5.55 -5.34
CA MET A 84 -4.69 -6.81 -4.62
C MET A 84 -3.39 -7.60 -4.56
N LYS A 85 -2.57 -7.56 -5.61
CA LYS A 85 -1.24 -8.17 -5.59
C LYS A 85 -0.35 -7.52 -4.53
N LEU A 86 -0.41 -6.19 -4.41
CA LEU A 86 0.32 -5.48 -3.36
C LEU A 86 -0.13 -5.91 -1.97
N VAL A 87 -1.44 -6.06 -1.75
CA VAL A 87 -1.96 -6.53 -0.46
C VAL A 87 -1.42 -7.92 -0.14
N ALA A 88 -1.44 -8.83 -1.11
CA ALA A 88 -0.91 -10.18 -0.92
C ALA A 88 0.58 -10.15 -0.58
N ASP A 89 1.34 -9.27 -1.24
CA ASP A 89 2.77 -9.13 -0.99
C ASP A 89 3.06 -8.55 0.39
N MET A 90 2.25 -7.57 0.83
CA MET A 90 2.32 -7.04 2.19
C MET A 90 2.09 -8.15 3.22
N GLU A 91 1.09 -9.00 2.99
CA GLU A 91 0.82 -10.12 3.90
C GLU A 91 1.98 -11.11 3.95
N ALA A 92 2.63 -11.36 2.82
CA ALA A 92 3.78 -12.24 2.74
C ALA A 92 5.00 -11.67 3.50
N HIS A 93 5.10 -10.35 3.62
CA HIS A 93 6.20 -9.66 4.30
C HIS A 93 5.77 -8.93 5.57
N TRP A 94 4.69 -9.39 6.20
CA TRP A 94 4.07 -8.70 7.34
C TRP A 94 5.03 -8.51 8.51
N ASP A 95 5.73 -9.57 8.89
CA ASP A 95 6.68 -9.50 10.02
C ASP A 95 7.82 -8.51 9.73
N GLU A 96 8.28 -8.47 8.49
CA GLU A 96 9.33 -7.54 8.07
C GLU A 96 8.85 -6.09 8.12
N MET A 97 7.60 -5.83 7.73
CA MET A 97 7.00 -4.51 7.85
C MET A 97 6.90 -4.06 9.30
N GLN A 98 6.47 -4.95 10.18
CA GLN A 98 6.39 -4.66 11.62
C GLN A 98 7.76 -4.38 12.21
N ALA A 99 8.77 -5.15 11.81
CA ALA A 99 10.15 -4.94 12.26
C ALA A 99 10.69 -3.57 11.81
N ILE A 100 10.40 -3.17 10.56
CA ILE A 100 10.82 -1.88 10.04
C ILE A 100 10.23 -0.74 10.86
N VAL A 101 8.92 -0.81 11.17
CA VAL A 101 8.27 0.22 11.98
C VAL A 101 8.91 0.31 13.37
N ALA A 102 9.16 -0.84 14.00
CA ALA A 102 9.79 -0.88 15.32
C ALA A 102 11.20 -0.26 15.30
N GLU A 103 12.00 -0.58 14.28
CA GLU A 103 13.35 -0.06 14.13
C GLU A 103 13.35 1.46 13.92
N GLU A 104 12.51 1.97 13.03
CA GLU A 104 12.45 3.41 12.75
C GLU A 104 11.86 4.18 13.91
N ALA A 105 10.91 3.61 14.63
CA ALA A 105 10.36 4.23 15.84
C ALA A 105 11.41 4.36 16.94
N ALA A 106 12.27 3.35 17.09
CA ALA A 106 13.34 3.38 18.08
C ALA A 106 14.37 4.49 17.80
N LYS A 107 14.52 4.90 16.56
CA LYS A 107 15.47 5.93 16.13
C LYS A 107 14.93 7.36 16.29
N ARG A 108 13.65 7.54 16.61
CA ARG A 108 13.03 8.87 16.65
C ARG A 108 13.49 9.73 17.82
N ASN A 109 14.09 9.12 18.83
CA ASN A 109 14.67 9.81 19.98
C ASN A 109 16.17 10.07 19.76
#